data_7091de01f46a88fe1210a85113a2327f
#
_entry.id   7091de01f46a88fe1210a85113a2327f
#
_cell.length_a   1.000
_cell.length_b   1.000
_cell.length_c   1.000
_cell.angle_alpha   90.00
_cell.angle_beta   90.00
_cell.angle_gamma   90.00
#
_symmetry.space_group_name_H-M   'P 1'
#
loop_
_entity.id
_entity.type
_entity.pdbx_description
1 polymer ?
#
loop_
_entity_poly.entity_id
_entity_poly.type
_entity_poly.pdbx_seq_one_letter_code
_entity_poly.pdbx_strand_id
1 'polypeptide(L)'
;MMNDNTALQVRDLRVQIETDTATLDILHGISFDIYKGETLGIVGESGCGKSMTALSIMRLTQPNAKVSGSITLDGQSLLDMPMKDFRKIRGNRVSMIFQEPMTSLNPVFTVGHQLMEVFRLHQGLDKKQAREKSIEALRMVNVPMPEKRVDLSLIHISEPTRLR
;
A
#
# COMPACT_ATOMS: atom_id res chain seq x y z
N MET A 1 21.09 -21.78 -0.71
CA MET A 1 21.72 -20.55 -0.23
C MET A 1 20.79 -19.40 -0.63
N MET A 2 20.19 -18.69 0.29
CA MET A 2 19.44 -17.47 -0.02
C MET A 2 20.44 -16.44 -0.57
N ASN A 3 20.17 -15.92 -1.75
CA ASN A 3 20.99 -14.88 -2.33
C ASN A 3 20.77 -13.61 -1.47
N ASP A 4 21.81 -13.11 -0.82
CA ASP A 4 21.75 -12.01 0.16
C ASP A 4 21.21 -10.68 -0.42
N ASN A 5 20.92 -10.66 -1.72
CA ASN A 5 20.42 -9.53 -2.50
C ASN A 5 18.92 -9.57 -2.82
N THR A 6 18.18 -10.60 -2.38
CA THR A 6 16.74 -10.71 -2.68
C THR A 6 15.94 -9.84 -1.72
N ALA A 7 15.17 -8.88 -2.26
CA ALA A 7 14.27 -8.03 -1.50
C ALA A 7 12.92 -8.71 -1.24
N LEU A 8 12.29 -9.23 -2.29
CA LEU A 8 11.01 -9.95 -2.21
C LEU A 8 11.12 -11.29 -2.93
N GLN A 9 10.58 -12.32 -2.31
CA GLN A 9 10.46 -13.65 -2.91
C GLN A 9 9.02 -14.12 -2.81
N VAL A 10 8.45 -14.55 -3.93
CA VAL A 10 7.12 -15.14 -4.03
C VAL A 10 7.27 -16.56 -4.57
N ARG A 11 6.65 -17.56 -3.93
CA ARG A 11 6.69 -18.96 -4.33
C ARG A 11 5.30 -19.56 -4.28
N ASP A 12 4.92 -20.18 -5.41
CA ASP A 12 3.65 -20.87 -5.61
C ASP A 12 2.45 -20.12 -5.05
N LEU A 13 2.41 -18.80 -5.25
CA LEU A 13 1.33 -17.95 -4.73
C LEU A 13 0.03 -18.30 -5.44
N ARG A 14 -0.94 -18.78 -4.67
CA ARG A 14 -2.28 -19.12 -5.13
C ARG A 14 -3.30 -18.28 -4.37
N VAL A 15 -4.34 -17.87 -5.05
CA VAL A 15 -5.46 -17.15 -4.46
C VAL A 15 -6.75 -17.75 -4.97
N GLN A 16 -7.59 -18.15 -4.03
CA GLN A 16 -8.95 -18.63 -4.28
C GLN A 16 -9.94 -17.69 -3.61
N ILE A 17 -11.04 -17.40 -4.28
CA ILE A 17 -12.16 -16.63 -3.70
C ILE A 17 -13.33 -17.57 -3.51
N GLU A 18 -13.81 -17.67 -2.28
CA GLU A 18 -15.01 -18.43 -1.95
C GLU A 18 -16.23 -17.55 -2.16
N THR A 19 -17.17 -18.02 -2.98
CA THR A 19 -18.50 -17.43 -3.17
C THR A 19 -19.54 -18.39 -2.62
N ASP A 20 -20.78 -17.96 -2.48
CA ASP A 20 -21.87 -18.79 -1.99
C ASP A 20 -22.12 -20.04 -2.85
N THR A 21 -21.70 -20.02 -4.11
CA THR A 21 -21.99 -21.08 -5.08
C THR A 21 -20.76 -21.80 -5.63
N ALA A 22 -19.56 -21.21 -5.52
CA ALA A 22 -18.35 -21.76 -6.12
C ALA A 22 -17.07 -21.22 -5.48
N THR A 23 -15.96 -21.93 -5.67
CA THR A 23 -14.61 -21.44 -5.42
C THR A 23 -13.98 -21.04 -6.76
N LEU A 24 -13.51 -19.80 -6.84
CA LEU A 24 -12.87 -19.27 -8.05
C LEU A 24 -11.37 -19.19 -7.83
N ASP A 25 -10.60 -19.87 -8.67
CA ASP A 25 -9.15 -19.77 -8.70
C ASP A 25 -8.72 -18.51 -9.45
N ILE A 26 -8.08 -17.58 -8.74
CA ILE A 26 -7.62 -16.30 -9.29
C ILE A 26 -6.14 -16.34 -9.64
N LEU A 27 -5.31 -16.94 -8.78
CA LEU A 27 -3.89 -17.16 -9.02
C LEU A 27 -3.59 -18.65 -8.92
N HIS A 28 -2.87 -19.16 -9.92
CA HIS A 28 -2.64 -20.59 -10.12
C HIS A 28 -1.21 -21.04 -9.77
N GLY A 29 -0.55 -20.36 -8.82
CA GLY A 29 0.79 -20.74 -8.39
C GLY A 29 1.89 -19.95 -9.11
N ILE A 30 1.91 -18.63 -8.92
CA ILE A 30 2.94 -17.75 -9.48
C ILE A 30 4.17 -17.70 -8.57
N SER A 31 5.35 -17.61 -9.19
CA SER A 31 6.62 -17.51 -8.49
C SER A 31 7.53 -16.51 -9.18
N PHE A 32 8.15 -15.62 -8.41
CA PHE A 32 9.13 -14.65 -8.89
C PHE A 32 9.97 -14.10 -7.72
N ASP A 33 11.09 -13.49 -8.07
CA ASP A 33 11.97 -12.78 -7.15
C ASP A 33 12.10 -11.32 -7.58
N ILE A 34 12.30 -10.43 -6.61
CA ILE A 34 12.70 -9.03 -6.84
C ILE A 34 13.97 -8.81 -6.03
N TYR A 35 15.03 -8.36 -6.69
CA TYR A 35 16.30 -8.04 -6.05
C TYR A 35 16.36 -6.58 -5.61
N LYS A 36 17.23 -6.27 -4.65
CA LYS A 36 17.43 -4.89 -4.19
C LYS A 36 17.87 -4.00 -5.35
N GLY A 37 17.18 -2.87 -5.52
CA GLY A 37 17.45 -1.91 -6.61
C GLY A 37 16.87 -2.31 -7.98
N GLU A 38 16.14 -3.43 -8.06
CA GLU A 38 15.51 -3.90 -9.29
C GLU A 38 14.07 -3.37 -9.43
N THR A 39 13.64 -3.21 -10.67
CA THR A 39 12.24 -2.97 -11.03
C THR A 39 11.71 -4.17 -11.82
N LEU A 40 10.72 -4.87 -11.27
CA LEU A 40 10.04 -5.97 -11.94
C LEU A 40 8.73 -5.48 -12.57
N GLY A 41 8.59 -5.62 -13.89
CA GLY A 41 7.35 -5.37 -14.61
C GLY A 41 6.47 -6.62 -14.71
N ILE A 42 5.22 -6.54 -14.22
CA ILE A 42 4.22 -7.60 -14.40
C ILE A 42 3.22 -7.14 -15.45
N VAL A 43 3.19 -7.82 -16.60
CA VAL A 43 2.31 -7.51 -17.72
C VAL A 43 1.29 -8.62 -17.94
N GLY A 44 0.15 -8.30 -18.54
CA GLY A 44 -0.91 -9.26 -18.84
C GLY A 44 -2.24 -8.56 -19.07
N GLU A 45 -3.23 -9.28 -19.57
CA GLU A 45 -4.57 -8.79 -19.85
C GLU A 45 -5.33 -8.34 -18.58
N SER A 46 -6.44 -7.60 -18.76
CA SER A 46 -7.32 -7.27 -17.65
C SER A 46 -7.89 -8.54 -17.03
N GLY A 47 -7.91 -8.63 -15.70
CA GLY A 47 -8.39 -9.81 -14.98
C GLY A 47 -7.39 -10.93 -14.77
N CYS A 48 -6.18 -10.91 -15.35
CA CYS A 48 -5.19 -11.99 -15.20
C CYS A 48 -4.51 -12.09 -13.81
N GLY A 49 -4.97 -11.34 -12.80
CA GLY A 49 -4.48 -11.49 -11.43
C GLY A 49 -3.37 -10.52 -10.98
N LYS A 50 -2.89 -9.57 -11.82
CA LYS A 50 -1.83 -8.61 -11.45
C LYS A 50 -2.11 -7.86 -10.15
N SER A 51 -3.29 -7.25 -10.06
CA SER A 51 -3.71 -6.52 -8.85
C SER A 51 -3.89 -7.46 -7.66
N MET A 52 -4.40 -8.68 -7.88
CA MET A 52 -4.54 -9.67 -6.83
C MET A 52 -3.19 -10.11 -6.26
N THR A 53 -2.16 -10.23 -7.12
CA THR A 53 -0.78 -10.48 -6.67
C THR A 53 -0.29 -9.39 -5.72
N ALA A 54 -0.42 -8.12 -6.11
CA ALA A 54 -0.02 -6.99 -5.27
C ALA A 54 -0.83 -6.93 -3.95
N LEU A 55 -2.15 -7.12 -4.02
CA LEU A 55 -3.02 -7.18 -2.84
C LEU A 55 -2.66 -8.34 -1.90
N SER A 56 -2.23 -9.49 -2.43
CA SER A 56 -1.78 -10.63 -1.64
C SER A 56 -0.49 -10.32 -0.89
N ILE A 57 0.48 -9.67 -1.53
CA ILE A 57 1.73 -9.21 -0.91
C ILE A 57 1.42 -8.22 0.23
N MET A 58 0.47 -7.34 0.02
CA MET A 58 0.02 -6.35 1.00
C MET A 58 -0.94 -6.91 2.06
N ARG A 59 -1.37 -8.19 1.94
CA ARG A 59 -2.41 -8.80 2.76
C ARG A 59 -3.68 -7.93 2.83
N LEU A 60 -4.10 -7.43 1.67
CA LEU A 60 -5.29 -6.59 1.47
C LEU A 60 -6.34 -7.31 0.59
N THR A 61 -6.24 -8.61 0.47
CA THR A 61 -7.26 -9.43 -0.19
C THR A 61 -8.59 -9.37 0.55
N GLN A 62 -9.68 -9.69 -0.14
CA GLN A 62 -11.01 -9.76 0.47
C GLN A 62 -11.07 -10.83 1.58
N PRO A 63 -11.96 -10.70 2.57
CA PRO A 63 -12.06 -11.67 3.68
C PRO A 63 -12.36 -13.10 3.24
N ASN A 64 -13.06 -13.29 2.13
CA ASN A 64 -13.38 -14.59 1.52
C ASN A 64 -12.28 -15.12 0.58
N ALA A 65 -11.14 -14.44 0.50
CA ALA A 65 -10.01 -14.91 -0.28
C ALA A 65 -9.09 -15.79 0.57
N LYS A 66 -8.79 -16.97 0.07
CA LYS A 66 -7.76 -17.88 0.62
C LYS A 66 -6.46 -17.68 -0.16
N VAL A 67 -5.43 -17.25 0.55
CA VAL A 67 -4.09 -17.06 0.00
C VAL A 67 -3.19 -18.19 0.51
N SER A 68 -2.47 -18.85 -0.39
CA SER A 68 -1.52 -19.91 -0.09
C SER A 68 -0.22 -19.75 -0.89
N GLY A 69 0.80 -20.56 -0.57
CA GLY A 69 2.16 -20.39 -1.06
C GLY A 69 3.02 -19.64 -0.03
N SER A 70 4.07 -18.97 -0.46
CA SER A 70 4.90 -18.17 0.44
C SER A 70 5.28 -16.83 -0.17
N ILE A 71 5.32 -15.81 0.70
CA ILE A 71 5.79 -14.45 0.38
C ILE A 71 6.78 -14.06 1.45
N THR A 72 8.02 -13.77 1.04
CA THR A 72 9.12 -13.42 1.95
C THR A 72 9.69 -12.06 1.56
N LEU A 73 9.77 -11.14 2.51
CA LEU A 73 10.37 -9.80 2.36
C LEU A 73 11.64 -9.73 3.24
N ASP A 74 12.79 -9.49 2.63
CA ASP A 74 14.11 -9.49 3.31
C ASP A 74 14.27 -10.70 4.25
N GLY A 75 13.89 -11.89 3.82
CA GLY A 75 13.99 -13.14 4.59
C GLY A 75 12.87 -13.38 5.61
N GLN A 76 11.91 -12.48 5.77
CA GLN A 76 10.79 -12.61 6.71
C GLN A 76 9.51 -13.05 6.00
N SER A 77 8.87 -14.14 6.45
CA SER A 77 7.58 -14.57 5.91
C SER A 77 6.49 -13.55 6.21
N LEU A 78 5.84 -13.04 5.16
CA LEU A 78 4.75 -12.08 5.30
C LEU A 78 3.41 -12.75 5.59
N LEU A 79 3.16 -13.95 5.07
CA LEU A 79 1.88 -14.64 5.25
C LEU A 79 1.72 -15.18 6.67
N ASP A 80 2.79 -15.75 7.24
CA ASP A 80 2.78 -16.38 8.57
C ASP A 80 2.90 -15.36 9.72
N MET A 81 3.34 -14.13 9.39
CA MET A 81 3.56 -13.09 10.38
C MET A 81 2.24 -12.66 11.04
N PRO A 82 2.20 -12.48 12.38
CA PRO A 82 1.04 -11.90 13.05
C PRO A 82 0.65 -10.53 12.46
N MET A 83 -0.64 -10.26 12.32
CA MET A 83 -1.14 -9.02 11.71
C MET A 83 -0.63 -7.75 12.43
N LYS A 84 -0.43 -7.82 13.74
CA LYS A 84 0.14 -6.72 14.54
C LYS A 84 1.54 -6.32 14.05
N ASP A 85 2.38 -7.30 13.71
CA ASP A 85 3.74 -7.05 13.25
C ASP A 85 3.76 -6.68 11.76
N PHE A 86 2.89 -7.28 10.96
CA PHE A 86 2.73 -6.91 9.56
C PHE A 86 2.30 -5.44 9.38
N ARG A 87 1.47 -4.90 10.27
CA ARG A 87 1.10 -3.47 10.26
C ARG A 87 2.28 -2.52 10.39
N LYS A 88 3.37 -2.94 11.06
CA LYS A 88 4.61 -2.13 11.17
C LYS A 88 5.42 -2.13 9.87
N ILE A 89 5.27 -3.17 9.06
CA ILE A 89 5.94 -3.33 7.76
C ILE A 89 5.17 -2.59 6.67
N ARG A 90 3.84 -2.71 6.69
CA ARG A 90 2.95 -2.05 5.72
C ARG A 90 3.04 -0.53 5.85
N GLY A 91 3.32 0.15 4.73
CA GLY A 91 3.52 1.60 4.68
C GLY A 91 4.92 2.08 5.06
N ASN A 92 5.77 1.20 5.60
CA ASN A 92 7.15 1.51 5.97
C ASN A 92 8.16 0.77 5.08
N ARG A 93 8.11 -0.57 5.04
CA ARG A 93 9.02 -1.42 4.24
C ARG A 93 8.40 -1.87 2.93
N VAL A 94 7.10 -1.99 2.87
CA VAL A 94 6.33 -2.30 1.66
C VAL A 94 5.12 -1.39 1.61
N SER A 95 4.89 -0.77 0.46
CA SER A 95 3.74 0.10 0.21
C SER A 95 3.16 -0.17 -1.17
N MET A 96 1.95 0.30 -1.41
CA MET A 96 1.25 0.14 -2.67
C MET A 96 0.62 1.47 -3.09
N ILE A 97 0.75 1.80 -4.38
CA ILE A 97 -0.01 2.89 -5.00
C ILE A 97 -1.17 2.24 -5.75
N PHE A 98 -2.40 2.59 -5.37
CA PHE A 98 -3.60 2.07 -6.01
C PHE A 98 -3.85 2.73 -7.36
N GLN A 99 -4.54 2.02 -8.25
CA GLN A 99 -4.86 2.50 -9.60
C GLN A 99 -5.74 3.77 -9.59
N GLU A 100 -6.60 3.91 -8.57
CA GLU A 100 -7.45 5.08 -8.37
C GLU A 100 -7.02 5.83 -7.09
N PRO A 101 -5.99 6.70 -7.16
CA PRO A 101 -5.46 7.39 -5.98
C PRO A 101 -6.46 8.38 -5.37
N MET A 102 -7.48 8.82 -6.12
CA MET A 102 -8.51 9.74 -5.64
C MET A 102 -9.33 9.20 -4.48
N THR A 103 -9.46 7.87 -4.37
CA THR A 103 -10.19 7.20 -3.29
C THR A 103 -9.31 6.85 -2.09
N SER A 104 -8.00 7.08 -2.16
CA SER A 104 -7.05 6.71 -1.11
C SER A 104 -7.08 7.64 0.10
N LEU A 105 -7.50 8.89 -0.09
CA LEU A 105 -7.66 9.86 0.99
C LEU A 105 -9.12 9.96 1.41
N ASN A 106 -9.38 9.93 2.72
CA ASN A 106 -10.71 10.17 3.26
C ASN A 106 -11.06 11.68 3.12
N PRO A 107 -12.12 12.03 2.37
CA PRO A 107 -12.46 13.42 2.09
C PRO A 107 -12.87 14.23 3.32
N VAL A 108 -13.30 13.57 4.40
CA VAL A 108 -13.76 14.24 5.63
C VAL A 108 -12.58 14.73 6.47
N PHE A 109 -11.44 14.06 6.43
CA PHE A 109 -10.26 14.46 7.19
C PHE A 109 -9.37 15.41 6.39
N THR A 110 -8.65 16.26 7.11
CA THR A 110 -7.64 17.12 6.48
C THR A 110 -6.49 16.29 5.92
N VAL A 111 -5.84 16.78 4.88
CA VAL A 111 -4.65 16.16 4.29
C VAL A 111 -3.58 15.96 5.35
N GLY A 112 -3.35 16.99 6.17
CA GLY A 112 -2.37 16.93 7.25
C GLY A 112 -2.70 15.88 8.31
N HIS A 113 -3.98 15.71 8.67
CA HIS A 113 -4.37 14.67 9.63
C HIS A 113 -3.93 13.28 9.13
N GLN A 114 -4.21 12.98 7.87
CA GLN A 114 -3.91 11.68 7.27
C GLN A 114 -2.39 11.46 7.08
N LEU A 115 -1.65 12.50 6.69
CA LEU A 115 -0.19 12.42 6.59
C LEU A 115 0.48 12.29 7.96
N MET A 116 0.03 13.07 8.96
CA MET A 116 0.57 13.00 10.32
C MET A 116 0.38 11.62 10.95
N GLU A 117 -0.72 10.93 10.66
CA GLU A 117 -0.98 9.57 11.16
C GLU A 117 0.15 8.61 10.75
N VAL A 118 0.58 8.67 9.49
CA VAL A 118 1.69 7.85 8.96
C VAL A 118 3.00 8.15 9.70
N PHE A 119 3.36 9.42 9.87
CA PHE A 119 4.59 9.80 10.55
C PHE A 119 4.58 9.42 12.04
N ARG A 120 3.44 9.57 12.70
CA ARG A 120 3.29 9.17 14.11
C ARG A 120 3.36 7.66 14.28
N LEU A 121 2.72 6.91 13.38
CA LEU A 121 2.68 5.45 13.45
C LEU A 121 4.05 4.81 13.18
N HIS A 122 4.75 5.28 12.14
CA HIS A 122 5.98 4.64 11.67
C HIS A 122 7.27 5.26 12.21
N GLN A 123 7.26 6.53 12.55
CA GLN A 123 8.44 7.25 13.03
C GLN A 123 8.34 7.66 14.51
N GLY A 124 7.18 7.41 15.16
CA GLY A 124 6.98 7.76 16.58
C GLY A 124 6.99 9.26 16.86
N LEU A 125 6.77 10.11 15.84
CA LEU A 125 6.84 11.56 15.98
C LEU A 125 5.68 12.11 16.82
N ASP A 126 5.93 13.17 17.57
CA ASP A 126 4.88 13.93 18.21
C ASP A 126 4.01 14.71 17.19
N LYS A 127 2.91 15.30 17.63
CA LYS A 127 1.98 16.02 16.76
C LYS A 127 2.63 17.18 16.00
N LYS A 128 3.54 17.93 16.65
CA LYS A 128 4.21 19.08 16.06
C LYS A 128 5.20 18.63 14.98
N GLN A 129 6.06 17.67 15.32
CA GLN A 129 7.04 17.10 14.40
C GLN A 129 6.35 16.44 13.19
N ALA A 130 5.27 15.67 13.42
CA ALA A 130 4.52 15.04 12.35
C ALA A 130 3.87 16.07 11.40
N ARG A 131 3.39 17.21 11.92
CA ARG A 131 2.87 18.31 11.09
C ARG A 131 3.96 18.95 10.23
N GLU A 132 5.11 19.23 10.81
CA GLU A 132 6.27 19.78 10.07
C GLU A 132 6.69 18.83 8.96
N LYS A 133 6.80 17.52 9.24
CA LYS A 133 7.11 16.48 8.23
C LYS A 133 6.03 16.36 7.16
N SER A 134 4.77 16.54 7.50
CA SER A 134 3.67 16.53 6.53
C SER A 134 3.77 17.72 5.56
N ILE A 135 4.11 18.89 6.05
CA ILE A 135 4.34 20.08 5.22
C ILE A 135 5.57 19.87 4.31
N GLU A 136 6.65 19.31 4.85
CA GLU A 136 7.84 18.97 4.07
C GLU A 136 7.51 17.99 2.93
N ALA A 137 6.75 16.92 3.22
CA ALA A 137 6.31 15.95 2.22
C ALA A 137 5.46 16.60 1.11
N LEU A 138 4.53 17.49 1.45
CA LEU A 138 3.74 18.23 0.47
C LEU A 138 4.62 19.15 -0.40
N ARG A 139 5.66 19.75 0.19
CA ARG A 139 6.63 20.58 -0.54
C ARG A 139 7.47 19.76 -1.50
N MET A 140 7.89 18.55 -1.11
CA MET A 140 8.65 17.65 -1.97
C MET A 140 7.91 17.25 -3.26
N VAL A 141 6.59 17.18 -3.21
CA VAL A 141 5.73 16.90 -4.39
C VAL A 141 5.17 18.16 -5.04
N ASN A 142 5.78 19.33 -4.76
CA ASN A 142 5.44 20.62 -5.35
C ASN A 142 3.98 21.07 -5.15
N VAL A 143 3.36 20.69 -4.03
CA VAL A 143 2.03 21.21 -3.67
C VAL A 143 2.17 22.69 -3.31
N PRO A 144 1.50 23.63 -4.00
CA PRO A 144 1.61 25.06 -3.70
C PRO A 144 0.99 25.37 -2.33
N MET A 145 1.62 26.30 -1.58
CA MET A 145 1.19 26.73 -0.25
C MET A 145 0.96 25.57 0.73
N PRO A 146 1.92 24.65 0.94
CA PRO A 146 1.73 23.43 1.71
C PRO A 146 1.32 23.71 3.17
N GLU A 147 1.76 24.83 3.76
CA GLU A 147 1.42 25.27 5.12
C GLU A 147 -0.09 25.55 5.30
N LYS A 148 -0.78 25.95 4.23
CA LYS A 148 -2.23 26.17 4.23
C LYS A 148 -2.96 24.91 3.81
N ARG A 149 -2.45 24.19 2.79
CA ARG A 149 -3.12 23.01 2.26
C ARG A 149 -3.12 21.82 3.20
N VAL A 150 -2.15 21.73 4.09
CA VAL A 150 -2.11 20.71 5.14
C VAL A 150 -3.37 20.71 6.02
N ASP A 151 -3.98 21.88 6.22
CA ASP A 151 -5.16 22.05 7.06
C ASP A 151 -6.50 21.96 6.27
N LEU A 152 -6.45 21.75 4.95
CA LEU A 152 -7.63 21.56 4.11
C LEU A 152 -7.99 20.07 3.98
N SER A 153 -9.28 19.78 3.86
CA SER A 153 -9.79 18.48 3.42
C SER A 153 -10.04 18.49 1.91
N LEU A 154 -10.19 17.30 1.31
CA LEU A 154 -10.48 17.20 -0.13
C LEU A 154 -11.79 17.89 -0.52
N ILE A 155 -12.78 17.94 0.37
CA ILE A 155 -14.05 18.62 0.15
C ILE A 155 -13.80 20.11 -0.11
N HIS A 156 -12.86 20.74 0.61
CA HIS A 156 -12.53 22.16 0.45
C HIS A 156 -11.61 22.44 -0.74
N ILE A 157 -10.88 21.44 -1.22
CA ILE A 157 -9.99 21.57 -2.39
C ILE A 157 -10.77 21.47 -3.70
N SER A 158 -11.85 20.68 -3.71
CA SER A 158 -12.66 20.39 -4.89
C SER A 158 -13.81 21.38 -5.12
N GLU A 159 -14.11 22.31 -4.21
CA GLU A 159 -15.05 23.39 -4.51
C GLU A 159 -14.40 24.33 -5.55
N PRO A 160 -14.95 24.39 -6.78
CA PRO A 160 -14.53 25.44 -7.71
C PRO A 160 -14.87 26.77 -7.04
N THR A 161 -13.88 27.64 -6.91
CA THR A 161 -14.07 29.02 -6.52
C THR A 161 -15.19 29.57 -7.40
N ARG A 162 -16.43 29.66 -6.90
CA ARG A 162 -17.46 30.46 -7.53
C ARG A 162 -16.93 31.89 -7.44
N LEU A 163 -16.33 32.34 -8.55
CA LEU A 163 -16.10 33.74 -8.81
C LEU A 163 -17.48 34.41 -8.75
N ARG A 164 -17.68 35.22 -7.72
CA ARG A 164 -18.73 36.24 -7.72
C ARG A 164 -18.26 37.39 -8.57
#